data_6628fc29b671dd58fb325e84320d41a2
#
_entry.id   6628fc29b671dd58fb325e84320d41a2
#
_cell.length_a   1.000
_cell.length_b   1.000
_cell.length_c   1.000
_cell.angle_alpha   90.00
_cell.angle_beta   90.00
_cell.angle_gamma   90.00
#
_symmetry.space_group_name_H-M   'P 1'
#
loop_
_entity.id
_entity.type
_entity.pdbx_description
1 polymer ?
#
loop_
_entity_poly.entity_id
_entity_poly.type
_entity_poly.pdbx_seq_one_letter_code
_entity_poly.pdbx_strand_id
1 'polypeptide(L)'
;MSTMKLTLLTDLYELTMMQGYFKNHSNETVVFDAFYRKNPSGNGFAIAAGLDQVIDYIKNLTFDENDIDYLRSLGLFDEDFLEYLSKFRFSGDIYGIPEGTVVFPREPLVKVVAPIMEAQLVETAILTIINHQSLIATKTARVVHAAKGDGIMEFGLRRAQGPDAGIYGARAAMIGGCIGTSNVLAGQLFDVPVKGTHAHSWIMSFPDEYTAFKKYSELYPDACILLADTYDTLKSGVPNAIRVFTEMREAGIPLTFYGIRLDSGDLAYMSKQARKMLDEAGFPDAVISASSDLDEYLITSLKGQNAAITSWGVGTNMITSADCPAFGGVYKLAAVMDEEGEFVPKIKLSENSEKITNPGNKTVFRIYDNETGKIRADLISLADESFDASQDLLIFDSVETWKKTKLKGGTYHMRELLVPIFQKGECVYASPSVMEIRDYCIREQNTLWDETRRLTNPHEVYVDLSDKLFRIKAGLLDQMNQEG
;
A
#
# COMPACT_ATOMS: atom_id res chain seq x y z
N MET A 1 1.43 -17.88 -6.78
CA MET A 1 0.43 -18.23 -5.76
C MET A 1 1.18 -18.70 -4.52
N SER A 2 0.90 -18.15 -3.34
CA SER A 2 1.37 -18.76 -2.10
C SER A 2 0.83 -20.19 -2.06
N THR A 3 1.70 -21.16 -1.88
CA THR A 3 1.30 -22.57 -1.75
C THR A 3 0.65 -22.84 -0.38
N MET A 4 0.64 -21.85 0.51
CA MET A 4 0.07 -21.94 1.84
C MET A 4 -1.41 -21.55 1.82
N LYS A 5 -2.26 -22.48 2.25
CA LYS A 5 -3.68 -22.20 2.48
C LYS A 5 -3.83 -21.28 3.68
N LEU A 6 -4.58 -20.20 3.53
CA LEU A 6 -4.72 -19.15 4.55
C LEU A 6 -5.99 -19.26 5.40
N THR A 7 -6.75 -20.36 5.32
CA THR A 7 -8.01 -20.54 6.08
C THR A 7 -7.84 -20.33 7.58
N LEU A 8 -6.74 -20.84 8.15
CA LEU A 8 -6.43 -20.70 9.57
C LEU A 8 -5.57 -19.46 9.89
N LEU A 9 -5.41 -18.51 8.95
CA LEU A 9 -4.81 -17.21 9.23
C LEU A 9 -5.82 -16.31 9.96
N THR A 10 -6.09 -16.66 11.19
CA THR A 10 -7.04 -15.97 12.07
C THR A 10 -6.55 -16.02 13.51
N ASP A 11 -6.90 -15.05 14.34
CA ASP A 11 -6.62 -15.09 15.77
C ASP A 11 -7.62 -16.02 16.48
N LEU A 12 -7.17 -16.69 17.54
CA LEU A 12 -8.00 -17.68 18.26
C LEU A 12 -9.32 -17.10 18.75
N TYR A 13 -9.35 -15.81 19.16
CA TYR A 13 -10.57 -15.20 19.67
C TYR A 13 -11.68 -15.13 18.62
N GLU A 14 -11.36 -15.06 17.35
CA GLU A 14 -12.35 -15.04 16.25
C GLU A 14 -13.13 -16.36 16.22
N LEU A 15 -12.42 -17.49 16.30
CA LEU A 15 -13.06 -18.82 16.33
C LEU A 15 -13.81 -19.08 17.64
N THR A 16 -13.28 -18.63 18.80
CA THR A 16 -13.97 -18.81 20.08
C THR A 16 -15.24 -17.95 20.16
N MET A 17 -15.21 -16.69 19.67
CA MET A 17 -16.40 -15.86 19.56
C MET A 17 -17.41 -16.45 18.56
N MET A 18 -16.91 -16.97 17.43
CA MET A 18 -17.73 -17.62 16.41
C MET A 18 -18.49 -18.83 16.98
N GLN A 19 -17.83 -19.69 17.78
CA GLN A 19 -18.50 -20.75 18.51
C GLN A 19 -19.54 -20.20 19.51
N GLY A 20 -19.21 -19.09 20.19
CA GLY A 20 -20.15 -18.40 21.08
C GLY A 20 -21.41 -17.95 20.35
N TYR A 21 -21.28 -17.32 19.18
CA TYR A 21 -22.42 -16.93 18.34
C TYR A 21 -23.22 -18.16 17.88
N PHE A 22 -22.53 -19.19 17.40
CA PHE A 22 -23.15 -20.45 16.97
C PHE A 22 -24.01 -21.07 18.07
N LYS A 23 -23.48 -21.18 19.30
CA LYS A 23 -24.21 -21.76 20.43
C LYS A 23 -25.42 -20.93 20.93
N ASN A 24 -25.34 -19.62 20.74
CA ASN A 24 -26.42 -18.71 21.13
C ASN A 24 -27.40 -18.43 19.97
N HIS A 25 -27.23 -19.10 18.82
CA HIS A 25 -28.04 -18.93 17.62
C HIS A 25 -28.02 -17.49 17.06
N SER A 26 -26.95 -16.73 17.36
CA SER A 26 -26.76 -15.38 16.85
C SER A 26 -26.22 -15.45 15.44
N ASN A 27 -26.98 -15.01 14.45
CA ASN A 27 -26.57 -15.00 13.05
C ASN A 27 -27.10 -13.74 12.34
N GLU A 28 -27.24 -12.67 13.09
CA GLU A 28 -27.65 -11.37 12.55
C GLU A 28 -26.65 -10.88 11.49
N THR A 29 -27.17 -10.22 10.47
CA THR A 29 -26.33 -9.50 9.51
C THR A 29 -25.73 -8.29 10.20
N VAL A 30 -24.43 -8.12 10.06
CA VAL A 30 -23.66 -7.03 10.69
C VAL A 30 -22.85 -6.26 9.68
N VAL A 31 -22.44 -5.06 10.06
CA VAL A 31 -21.50 -4.23 9.29
C VAL A 31 -20.22 -4.07 10.09
N PHE A 32 -19.10 -4.45 9.51
CA PHE A 32 -17.77 -4.15 10.01
C PHE A 32 -17.01 -3.26 9.01
N ASP A 33 -16.21 -2.35 9.55
CA ASP A 33 -15.29 -1.53 8.76
C ASP A 33 -13.84 -1.81 9.13
N ALA A 34 -13.01 -2.05 8.13
CA ALA A 34 -11.56 -1.99 8.23
C ALA A 34 -11.08 -0.58 7.87
N PHE A 35 -10.39 0.11 8.77
CA PHE A 35 -9.87 1.46 8.58
C PHE A 35 -8.61 1.69 9.40
N TYR A 36 -7.89 2.78 9.15
CA TYR A 36 -6.71 3.17 9.95
C TYR A 36 -6.91 4.55 10.60
N ARG A 37 -6.11 4.88 11.61
CA ARG A 37 -6.33 6.08 12.44
C ARG A 37 -5.39 7.24 12.15
N LYS A 38 -4.16 6.97 11.71
CA LYS A 38 -3.12 7.97 11.47
C LYS A 38 -2.32 7.57 10.25
N ASN A 39 -1.96 8.53 9.42
CA ASN A 39 -1.08 8.29 8.30
C ASN A 39 0.30 7.80 8.78
N PRO A 40 0.88 6.77 8.15
CA PRO A 40 2.22 6.28 8.48
C PRO A 40 3.27 7.37 8.22
N SER A 41 4.36 7.37 8.99
CA SER A 41 5.51 8.27 8.82
C SER A 41 5.18 9.77 8.86
N GLY A 42 4.04 10.16 9.44
CA GLY A 42 3.59 11.57 9.42
C GLY A 42 3.27 12.10 8.03
N ASN A 43 2.91 11.22 7.10
CA ASN A 43 2.50 11.58 5.75
C ASN A 43 1.13 12.29 5.72
N GLY A 44 0.81 13.00 4.63
CA GLY A 44 -0.51 13.62 4.44
C GLY A 44 -1.58 12.66 3.93
N PHE A 45 -1.20 11.45 3.49
CA PHE A 45 -2.09 10.45 2.90
C PHE A 45 -1.49 9.04 3.01
N ALA A 46 -2.29 8.03 2.69
CA ALA A 46 -1.82 6.68 2.43
C ALA A 46 -2.30 6.18 1.05
N ILE A 47 -1.79 5.03 0.61
CA ILE A 47 -2.21 4.34 -0.61
C ILE A 47 -2.91 3.05 -0.21
N ALA A 48 -4.14 2.84 -0.67
CA ALA A 48 -4.85 1.58 -0.49
C ALA A 48 -4.20 0.50 -1.36
N ALA A 49 -3.84 -0.63 -0.74
CA ALA A 49 -3.29 -1.80 -1.45
C ALA A 49 -3.57 -3.09 -0.67
N GLY A 50 -3.58 -4.24 -1.37
CA GLY A 50 -3.82 -5.56 -0.80
C GLY A 50 -5.21 -6.13 -1.10
N LEU A 51 -6.10 -5.39 -1.74
CA LEU A 51 -7.47 -5.84 -2.04
C LEU A 51 -7.50 -7.10 -2.89
N ASP A 52 -6.62 -7.23 -3.88
CA ASP A 52 -6.52 -8.41 -4.74
C ASP A 52 -6.19 -9.68 -3.93
N GLN A 53 -5.27 -9.60 -2.96
CA GLN A 53 -4.96 -10.71 -2.06
C GLN A 53 -6.13 -11.02 -1.10
N VAL A 54 -6.89 -10.01 -0.66
CA VAL A 54 -8.11 -10.21 0.13
C VAL A 54 -9.16 -10.97 -0.71
N ILE A 55 -9.33 -10.61 -1.98
CA ILE A 55 -10.23 -11.31 -2.90
C ILE A 55 -9.83 -12.79 -3.02
N ASP A 56 -8.56 -13.06 -3.23
CA ASP A 56 -8.05 -14.44 -3.31
C ASP A 56 -8.26 -15.20 -2.00
N TYR A 57 -8.05 -14.56 -0.85
CA TYR A 57 -8.31 -15.16 0.46
C TYR A 57 -9.78 -15.56 0.61
N ILE A 58 -10.72 -14.64 0.36
CA ILE A 58 -12.16 -14.90 0.51
C ILE A 58 -12.64 -15.99 -0.45
N LYS A 59 -12.19 -15.99 -1.71
CA LYS A 59 -12.53 -17.04 -2.70
C LYS A 59 -12.10 -18.43 -2.26
N ASN A 60 -11.00 -18.52 -1.51
CA ASN A 60 -10.41 -19.80 -1.09
C ASN A 60 -10.69 -20.13 0.39
N LEU A 61 -11.51 -19.32 1.07
CA LEU A 61 -11.83 -19.50 2.49
C LEU A 61 -12.78 -20.69 2.71
N THR A 62 -12.18 -21.85 2.92
CA THR A 62 -12.88 -23.12 3.17
C THR A 62 -12.08 -23.96 4.15
N PHE A 63 -12.76 -24.61 5.10
CA PHE A 63 -12.13 -25.53 6.04
C PHE A 63 -12.14 -26.95 5.45
N ASP A 64 -10.97 -27.51 5.23
CA ASP A 64 -10.84 -28.92 4.83
C ASP A 64 -10.70 -29.84 6.06
N GLU A 65 -10.57 -31.16 5.81
CA GLU A 65 -10.45 -32.16 6.85
C GLU A 65 -9.23 -31.93 7.76
N ASN A 66 -8.10 -31.48 7.20
CA ASN A 66 -6.89 -31.21 7.99
C ASN A 66 -7.10 -29.98 8.92
N ASP A 67 -7.78 -28.94 8.45
CA ASP A 67 -8.10 -27.77 9.28
C ASP A 67 -9.00 -28.19 10.44
N ILE A 68 -10.05 -28.97 10.17
CA ILE A 68 -11.00 -29.46 11.17
C ILE A 68 -10.33 -30.37 12.19
N ASP A 69 -9.51 -31.31 11.75
CA ASP A 69 -8.76 -32.21 12.65
C ASP A 69 -7.78 -31.44 13.54
N TYR A 70 -7.11 -30.44 13.01
CA TYR A 70 -6.28 -29.55 13.81
C TYR A 70 -7.08 -28.80 14.86
N LEU A 71 -8.19 -28.16 14.49
CA LEU A 71 -9.06 -27.44 15.43
C LEU A 71 -9.63 -28.39 16.50
N ARG A 72 -10.03 -29.61 16.13
CA ARG A 72 -10.47 -30.67 17.08
C ARG A 72 -9.38 -31.01 18.07
N SER A 73 -8.13 -31.11 17.63
CA SER A 73 -6.99 -31.43 18.48
C SER A 73 -6.70 -30.41 19.57
N LEU A 74 -7.15 -29.16 19.40
CA LEU A 74 -7.01 -28.11 20.41
C LEU A 74 -7.93 -28.33 21.63
N GLY A 75 -9.00 -29.15 21.51
CA GLY A 75 -9.93 -29.43 22.59
C GLY A 75 -10.77 -28.24 23.06
N LEU A 76 -10.88 -27.20 22.21
CA LEU A 76 -11.61 -25.95 22.52
C LEU A 76 -12.97 -25.85 21.85
N PHE A 77 -13.19 -26.66 20.82
CA PHE A 77 -14.37 -26.55 19.96
C PHE A 77 -15.24 -27.81 20.03
N ASP A 78 -16.55 -27.61 20.03
CA ASP A 78 -17.55 -28.69 20.04
C ASP A 78 -17.72 -29.28 18.63
N GLU A 79 -18.06 -30.56 18.53
CA GLU A 79 -18.17 -31.27 17.25
C GLU A 79 -19.21 -30.68 16.31
N ASP A 80 -20.34 -30.19 16.82
CA ASP A 80 -21.39 -29.54 16.02
C ASP A 80 -20.88 -28.20 15.38
N PHE A 81 -20.04 -27.45 16.09
CA PHE A 81 -19.39 -26.26 15.53
C PHE A 81 -18.33 -26.63 14.50
N LEU A 82 -17.52 -27.69 14.75
CA LEU A 82 -16.56 -28.20 13.76
C LEU A 82 -17.26 -28.71 12.49
N GLU A 83 -18.41 -29.38 12.63
CA GLU A 83 -19.25 -29.77 11.49
C GLU A 83 -19.77 -28.53 10.72
N TYR A 84 -20.19 -27.47 11.42
CA TYR A 84 -20.55 -26.19 10.78
C TYR A 84 -19.38 -25.62 9.99
N LEU A 85 -18.17 -25.54 10.57
CA LEU A 85 -16.99 -25.03 9.90
C LEU A 85 -16.63 -25.83 8.63
N SER A 86 -16.78 -27.15 8.64
CA SER A 86 -16.49 -28.00 7.47
C SER A 86 -17.35 -27.65 6.23
N LYS A 87 -18.52 -27.05 6.48
CA LYS A 87 -19.48 -26.61 5.44
C LYS A 87 -19.40 -25.10 5.16
N PHE A 88 -18.51 -24.40 5.88
CA PHE A 88 -18.42 -22.95 5.81
C PHE A 88 -18.15 -22.46 4.38
N ARG A 89 -18.86 -21.42 3.99
CA ARG A 89 -18.62 -20.60 2.79
C ARG A 89 -18.99 -19.17 3.15
N PHE A 90 -18.17 -18.22 2.74
CA PHE A 90 -18.52 -16.82 2.87
C PHE A 90 -19.72 -16.49 1.96
N SER A 91 -20.75 -15.87 2.52
CA SER A 91 -22.02 -15.59 1.82
C SER A 91 -22.39 -14.11 1.83
N GLY A 92 -21.59 -13.27 2.49
CA GLY A 92 -21.86 -11.84 2.66
C GLY A 92 -21.46 -10.97 1.48
N ASP A 93 -21.60 -9.67 1.67
CA ASP A 93 -21.15 -8.62 0.76
C ASP A 93 -19.85 -8.00 1.29
N ILE A 94 -18.93 -7.67 0.39
CA ILE A 94 -17.73 -6.90 0.69
C ILE A 94 -17.67 -5.72 -0.27
N TYR A 95 -17.45 -4.53 0.30
CA TYR A 95 -17.13 -3.32 -0.44
C TYR A 95 -15.70 -2.90 -0.12
N GLY A 96 -14.95 -2.42 -1.10
CA GLY A 96 -13.55 -2.03 -0.91
C GLY A 96 -13.19 -0.80 -1.70
N ILE A 97 -12.22 -0.04 -1.21
CA ILE A 97 -11.59 1.03 -2.00
C ILE A 97 -10.61 0.37 -2.99
N PRO A 98 -10.71 0.66 -4.30
CA PRO A 98 -9.79 0.13 -5.30
C PRO A 98 -8.32 0.40 -4.98
N GLU A 99 -7.45 -0.56 -5.24
CA GLU A 99 -6.02 -0.40 -5.02
C GLU A 99 -5.42 0.77 -5.81
N GLY A 100 -4.40 1.40 -5.25
CA GLY A 100 -3.79 2.60 -5.83
C GLY A 100 -4.52 3.90 -5.49
N THR A 101 -5.71 3.84 -4.90
CA THR A 101 -6.43 5.04 -4.43
C THR A 101 -5.67 5.68 -3.27
N VAL A 102 -5.51 6.99 -3.32
CA VAL A 102 -5.10 7.79 -2.17
C VAL A 102 -6.20 7.73 -1.12
N VAL A 103 -5.85 7.50 0.14
CA VAL A 103 -6.82 7.36 1.25
C VAL A 103 -6.34 8.14 2.47
N PHE A 104 -7.29 8.47 3.35
CA PHE A 104 -7.04 9.24 4.56
C PHE A 104 -7.52 8.49 5.81
N PRO A 105 -7.07 8.89 7.03
CA PRO A 105 -7.48 8.24 8.26
C PRO A 105 -8.98 8.21 8.48
N ARG A 106 -9.50 7.11 9.05
CA ARG A 106 -10.89 6.88 9.44
C ARG A 106 -11.87 6.52 8.32
N GLU A 107 -11.42 6.54 7.07
CA GLU A 107 -12.22 6.03 5.95
C GLU A 107 -12.29 4.49 6.02
N PRO A 108 -13.46 3.88 5.86
CA PRO A 108 -13.55 2.45 5.60
C PRO A 108 -12.78 2.09 4.32
N LEU A 109 -11.67 1.35 4.45
CA LEU A 109 -10.93 0.80 3.32
C LEU A 109 -11.60 -0.44 2.76
N VAL A 110 -12.14 -1.26 3.68
CA VAL A 110 -12.95 -2.44 3.38
C VAL A 110 -14.13 -2.43 4.33
N LYS A 111 -15.33 -2.61 3.79
CA LYS A 111 -16.57 -2.80 4.54
C LYS A 111 -17.10 -4.19 4.28
N VAL A 112 -17.41 -4.93 5.35
CA VAL A 112 -18.00 -6.27 5.29
C VAL A 112 -19.42 -6.21 5.81
N VAL A 113 -20.38 -6.69 5.03
CA VAL A 113 -21.80 -6.82 5.39
C VAL A 113 -22.16 -8.29 5.27
N ALA A 114 -22.23 -9.01 6.41
CA ALA A 114 -22.36 -10.46 6.39
C ALA A 114 -22.99 -10.96 7.69
N PRO A 115 -23.41 -12.24 7.77
CA PRO A 115 -23.70 -12.89 9.04
C PRO A 115 -22.54 -12.72 10.03
N ILE A 116 -22.82 -12.46 11.30
CA ILE A 116 -21.82 -12.07 12.31
C ILE A 116 -20.65 -13.04 12.40
N MET A 117 -20.89 -14.34 12.28
CA MET A 117 -19.83 -15.37 12.31
C MET A 117 -18.88 -15.23 11.12
N GLU A 118 -19.39 -14.96 9.92
CA GLU A 118 -18.60 -14.78 8.72
C GLU A 118 -17.81 -13.45 8.75
N ALA A 119 -18.49 -12.37 9.15
CA ALA A 119 -17.89 -11.05 9.26
C ALA A 119 -16.75 -11.01 10.30
N GLN A 120 -16.89 -11.77 11.42
CA GLN A 120 -15.87 -11.84 12.46
C GLN A 120 -14.63 -12.63 11.99
N LEU A 121 -14.82 -13.76 11.31
CA LEU A 121 -13.74 -14.66 10.90
C LEU A 121 -12.70 -13.99 10.01
N VAL A 122 -13.10 -13.05 9.18
CA VAL A 122 -12.23 -12.45 8.14
C VAL A 122 -11.39 -11.28 8.66
N GLU A 123 -11.54 -10.85 9.91
CA GLU A 123 -10.86 -9.68 10.51
C GLU A 123 -9.33 -9.75 10.33
N THR A 124 -8.70 -10.77 10.93
CA THR A 124 -7.22 -10.84 10.99
C THR A 124 -6.60 -10.92 9.61
N ALA A 125 -7.16 -11.72 8.71
CA ALA A 125 -6.62 -11.86 7.36
C ALA A 125 -6.73 -10.55 6.55
N ILE A 126 -7.90 -9.89 6.58
CA ILE A 126 -8.10 -8.59 5.92
C ILE A 126 -7.09 -7.56 6.46
N LEU A 127 -6.98 -7.45 7.78
CA LEU A 127 -6.07 -6.47 8.41
C LEU A 127 -4.60 -6.76 8.09
N THR A 128 -4.16 -8.01 8.20
CA THR A 128 -2.76 -8.39 7.92
C THR A 128 -2.37 -8.04 6.49
N ILE A 129 -3.24 -8.36 5.54
CA ILE A 129 -3.01 -8.12 4.11
C ILE A 129 -3.00 -6.62 3.79
N ILE A 130 -4.07 -5.90 4.16
CA ILE A 130 -4.23 -4.47 3.85
C ILE A 130 -3.17 -3.63 4.57
N ASN A 131 -2.88 -3.93 5.84
CA ASN A 131 -1.87 -3.20 6.60
C ASN A 131 -0.49 -3.27 5.96
N HIS A 132 -0.04 -4.48 5.59
CA HIS A 132 1.27 -4.66 5.00
C HIS A 132 1.39 -3.97 3.63
N GLN A 133 0.48 -4.26 2.70
CA GLN A 133 0.61 -3.74 1.34
C GLN A 133 0.35 -2.23 1.28
N SER A 134 -0.63 -1.70 2.04
CA SER A 134 -0.86 -0.25 2.09
C SER A 134 0.32 0.50 2.71
N LEU A 135 0.95 -0.07 3.75
CA LEU A 135 2.14 0.52 4.37
C LEU A 135 3.30 0.64 3.36
N ILE A 136 3.62 -0.45 2.65
CA ILE A 136 4.73 -0.46 1.70
C ILE A 136 4.43 0.40 0.47
N ALA A 137 3.21 0.37 -0.06
CA ALA A 137 2.81 1.24 -1.16
C ALA A 137 2.92 2.73 -0.77
N THR A 138 2.50 3.09 0.44
CA THR A 138 2.60 4.45 0.97
C THR A 138 4.05 4.88 1.15
N LYS A 139 4.89 4.04 1.75
CA LYS A 139 6.34 4.31 1.89
C LYS A 139 6.99 4.51 0.54
N THR A 140 6.66 3.65 -0.42
CA THR A 140 7.19 3.75 -1.79
C THR A 140 6.77 5.04 -2.47
N ALA A 141 5.50 5.46 -2.36
CA ALA A 141 5.02 6.72 -2.94
C ALA A 141 5.81 7.94 -2.43
N ARG A 142 6.23 7.95 -1.15
CA ARG A 142 7.11 8.98 -0.57
C ARG A 142 8.49 8.99 -1.23
N VAL A 143 9.09 7.80 -1.37
CA VAL A 143 10.41 7.63 -2.02
C VAL A 143 10.35 8.09 -3.48
N VAL A 144 9.32 7.69 -4.21
CA VAL A 144 9.09 8.11 -5.60
C VAL A 144 8.90 9.63 -5.71
N HIS A 145 8.14 10.23 -4.80
CA HIS A 145 7.96 11.68 -4.74
C HIS A 145 9.29 12.43 -4.50
N ALA A 146 10.14 11.92 -3.61
CA ALA A 146 11.45 12.49 -3.32
C ALA A 146 12.40 12.46 -4.53
N ALA A 147 12.26 11.46 -5.39
CA ALA A 147 13.09 11.29 -6.58
C ALA A 147 12.77 12.27 -7.73
N LYS A 148 11.66 13.01 -7.64
CA LYS A 148 11.28 14.08 -8.59
C LYS A 148 11.33 13.63 -10.06
N GLY A 149 10.76 12.46 -10.35
CA GLY A 149 10.66 11.91 -11.71
C GLY A 149 11.76 10.92 -12.09
N ASP A 150 12.80 10.76 -11.29
CA ASP A 150 13.78 9.70 -11.52
C ASP A 150 13.19 8.31 -11.24
N GLY A 151 13.72 7.27 -11.88
CA GLY A 151 13.26 5.91 -11.70
C GLY A 151 13.66 5.31 -10.34
N ILE A 152 12.68 4.75 -9.61
CA ILE A 152 12.90 3.99 -8.39
C ILE A 152 12.75 2.50 -8.69
N MET A 153 13.73 1.69 -8.30
CA MET A 153 13.72 0.23 -8.36
C MET A 153 13.64 -0.37 -6.96
N GLU A 154 12.79 -1.38 -6.78
CA GLU A 154 12.66 -2.11 -5.54
C GLU A 154 13.78 -3.17 -5.43
N PHE A 155 14.67 -3.03 -4.43
CA PHE A 155 15.82 -3.93 -4.19
C PHE A 155 15.82 -4.51 -2.77
N GLY A 156 14.66 -4.64 -2.14
CA GLY A 156 14.52 -4.99 -0.73
C GLY A 156 14.29 -6.47 -0.44
N LEU A 157 14.10 -7.38 -1.41
CA LEU A 157 13.72 -8.78 -1.19
C LEU A 157 14.49 -9.44 -0.04
N ARG A 158 15.83 -9.38 -0.04
CA ARG A 158 16.69 -10.02 0.97
C ARG A 158 16.62 -9.37 2.36
N ARG A 159 15.90 -8.26 2.51
CA ARG A 159 15.72 -7.49 3.75
C ARG A 159 14.29 -7.54 4.30
N ALA A 160 13.36 -8.09 3.54
CA ALA A 160 11.97 -8.24 3.95
C ALA A 160 11.82 -9.22 5.13
N GLN A 161 10.74 -9.08 5.89
CA GLN A 161 10.42 -9.94 7.04
C GLN A 161 9.80 -11.27 6.63
N GLY A 162 10.46 -11.99 5.74
CA GLY A 162 10.05 -13.28 5.25
C GLY A 162 9.67 -13.29 3.77
N PRO A 163 9.51 -14.48 3.17
CA PRO A 163 9.24 -14.62 1.73
C PRO A 163 7.99 -13.88 1.27
N ASP A 164 6.87 -14.04 1.96
CA ASP A 164 5.61 -13.41 1.60
C ASP A 164 5.69 -11.87 1.70
N ALA A 165 6.34 -11.34 2.75
CA ALA A 165 6.60 -9.91 2.87
C ALA A 165 7.48 -9.39 1.71
N GLY A 166 8.43 -10.18 1.22
CA GLY A 166 9.23 -9.85 0.05
C GLY A 166 8.44 -9.87 -1.25
N ILE A 167 7.54 -10.83 -1.43
CA ILE A 167 6.70 -10.98 -2.63
C ILE A 167 5.65 -9.87 -2.70
N TYR A 168 4.80 -9.77 -1.68
CA TYR A 168 3.72 -8.78 -1.64
C TYR A 168 4.22 -7.36 -1.37
N GLY A 169 5.38 -7.22 -0.71
CA GLY A 169 6.06 -5.94 -0.59
C GLY A 169 6.57 -5.42 -1.93
N ALA A 170 7.14 -6.29 -2.79
CA ALA A 170 7.51 -5.92 -4.16
C ALA A 170 6.27 -5.49 -4.99
N ARG A 171 5.15 -6.25 -4.88
CA ARG A 171 3.87 -5.86 -5.50
C ARG A 171 3.42 -4.47 -5.05
N ALA A 172 3.41 -4.24 -3.75
CA ALA A 172 3.00 -2.96 -3.16
C ALA A 172 3.93 -1.80 -3.58
N ALA A 173 5.24 -2.06 -3.67
CA ALA A 173 6.20 -1.08 -4.17
C ALA A 173 5.94 -0.72 -5.65
N MET A 174 5.56 -1.68 -6.48
CA MET A 174 5.13 -1.38 -7.85
C MET A 174 3.90 -0.48 -7.86
N ILE A 175 2.87 -0.77 -7.06
CA ILE A 175 1.68 0.08 -6.89
C ILE A 175 2.08 1.50 -6.46
N GLY A 176 3.01 1.63 -5.50
CA GLY A 176 3.51 2.91 -5.00
C GLY A 176 4.32 3.73 -6.00
N GLY A 177 4.68 3.17 -7.17
CA GLY A 177 5.29 3.89 -8.29
C GLY A 177 6.67 3.43 -8.71
N CYS A 178 7.21 2.30 -8.18
CA CYS A 178 8.46 1.73 -8.68
C CYS A 178 8.37 1.36 -10.16
N ILE A 179 9.51 1.43 -10.86
CA ILE A 179 9.63 1.06 -12.28
C ILE A 179 10.05 -0.39 -12.51
N GLY A 180 10.32 -1.12 -11.44
CA GLY A 180 10.69 -2.53 -11.46
C GLY A 180 11.15 -3.03 -10.10
N THR A 181 11.25 -4.34 -9.96
CA THR A 181 11.74 -5.05 -8.77
C THR A 181 12.88 -6.00 -9.13
N SER A 182 13.76 -6.29 -8.17
CA SER A 182 14.75 -7.37 -8.30
C SER A 182 14.17 -8.75 -7.97
N ASN A 183 12.93 -8.81 -7.49
CA ASN A 183 12.27 -10.05 -7.09
C ASN A 183 11.71 -10.78 -8.31
N VAL A 184 12.46 -11.81 -8.76
CA VAL A 184 12.10 -12.61 -9.96
C VAL A 184 10.74 -13.30 -9.79
N LEU A 185 10.44 -13.81 -8.59
CA LEU A 185 9.15 -14.46 -8.32
C LEU A 185 8.00 -13.47 -8.33
N ALA A 186 8.17 -12.27 -7.78
CA ALA A 186 7.16 -11.21 -7.89
C ALA A 186 6.95 -10.79 -9.36
N GLY A 187 8.03 -10.74 -10.15
CA GLY A 187 7.93 -10.51 -11.59
C GLY A 187 7.05 -11.53 -12.30
N GLN A 188 7.23 -12.82 -11.97
CA GLN A 188 6.43 -13.91 -12.53
C GLN A 188 4.97 -13.89 -12.08
N LEU A 189 4.74 -13.67 -10.77
CA LEU A 189 3.39 -13.75 -10.19
C LEU A 189 2.49 -12.57 -10.60
N PHE A 190 3.07 -11.38 -10.72
CA PHE A 190 2.32 -10.14 -10.91
C PHE A 190 2.55 -9.48 -12.27
N ASP A 191 3.29 -10.12 -13.15
CA ASP A 191 3.63 -9.62 -14.49
C ASP A 191 4.21 -8.19 -14.44
N VAL A 192 5.21 -7.99 -13.55
CA VAL A 192 5.87 -6.70 -13.37
C VAL A 192 7.32 -6.75 -13.83
N PRO A 193 7.91 -5.60 -14.27
CA PRO A 193 9.27 -5.56 -14.77
C PRO A 193 10.29 -6.00 -13.73
N VAL A 194 11.15 -6.98 -14.09
CA VAL A 194 12.29 -7.39 -13.28
C VAL A 194 13.52 -6.58 -13.70
N LYS A 195 14.15 -5.92 -12.74
CA LYS A 195 15.31 -5.05 -12.93
C LYS A 195 16.40 -5.42 -11.94
N GLY A 196 17.65 -5.28 -12.36
CA GLY A 196 18.80 -5.55 -11.51
C GLY A 196 20.11 -5.39 -12.27
N THR A 197 21.19 -5.53 -11.53
CA THR A 197 22.56 -5.51 -12.06
C THR A 197 23.34 -6.66 -11.42
N HIS A 198 24.66 -6.57 -11.35
CA HIS A 198 25.50 -7.52 -10.64
C HIS A 198 25.89 -7.03 -9.24
N ALA A 199 26.46 -7.91 -8.42
CA ALA A 199 26.98 -7.61 -7.09
C ALA A 199 28.51 -7.49 -7.09
N HIS A 200 29.10 -6.97 -6.00
CA HIS A 200 30.55 -6.89 -5.81
C HIS A 200 31.26 -8.24 -5.98
N SER A 201 30.60 -9.36 -5.56
CA SER A 201 31.14 -10.71 -5.74
C SER A 201 31.43 -11.09 -7.20
N TRP A 202 30.65 -10.55 -8.16
CA TRP A 202 30.95 -10.70 -9.59
C TRP A 202 32.31 -10.07 -9.92
N ILE A 203 32.56 -8.84 -9.49
CA ILE A 203 33.82 -8.15 -9.72
C ILE A 203 34.99 -8.92 -9.09
N MET A 204 34.81 -9.32 -7.82
CA MET A 204 35.83 -10.02 -7.03
C MET A 204 36.17 -11.43 -7.56
N SER A 205 35.30 -12.02 -8.38
CA SER A 205 35.53 -13.37 -8.96
C SER A 205 36.43 -13.37 -10.20
N PHE A 206 36.80 -12.20 -10.71
CA PHE A 206 37.70 -12.04 -11.86
C PHE A 206 39.10 -11.54 -11.43
N PRO A 207 40.12 -11.70 -12.28
CA PRO A 207 41.49 -11.25 -11.97
C PRO A 207 41.58 -9.74 -11.73
N ASP A 208 40.74 -8.95 -12.40
CA ASP A 208 40.66 -7.50 -12.25
C ASP A 208 39.25 -6.98 -12.62
N GLU A 209 38.97 -5.75 -12.21
CA GLU A 209 37.68 -5.09 -12.38
C GLU A 209 37.31 -4.85 -13.86
N TYR A 210 38.31 -4.49 -14.69
CA TYR A 210 38.10 -4.31 -16.13
C TYR A 210 37.62 -5.60 -16.80
N THR A 211 38.26 -6.74 -16.47
CA THR A 211 37.88 -8.06 -16.99
C THR A 211 36.45 -8.41 -16.60
N ALA A 212 36.06 -8.15 -15.35
CA ALA A 212 34.70 -8.38 -14.87
C ALA A 212 33.67 -7.51 -15.63
N PHE A 213 33.96 -6.24 -15.84
CA PHE A 213 33.10 -5.31 -16.59
C PHE A 213 32.96 -5.71 -18.06
N LYS A 214 34.09 -6.07 -18.68
CA LYS A 214 34.10 -6.55 -20.06
C LYS A 214 33.24 -7.78 -20.25
N LYS A 215 33.38 -8.77 -19.36
CA LYS A 215 32.57 -9.99 -19.41
C LYS A 215 31.09 -9.71 -19.18
N TYR A 216 30.73 -8.78 -18.31
CA TYR A 216 29.33 -8.38 -18.10
C TYR A 216 28.76 -7.69 -19.33
N SER A 217 29.49 -6.77 -19.96
CA SER A 217 29.06 -6.07 -21.16
C SER A 217 28.87 -6.98 -22.38
N GLU A 218 29.67 -8.05 -22.49
CA GLU A 218 29.52 -9.06 -23.52
C GLU A 218 28.23 -9.89 -23.37
N LEU A 219 27.78 -10.12 -22.12
CA LEU A 219 26.55 -10.87 -21.82
C LEU A 219 25.29 -10.01 -21.89
N TYR A 220 25.37 -8.76 -21.46
CA TYR A 220 24.23 -7.85 -21.31
C TYR A 220 24.49 -6.47 -21.94
N PRO A 221 24.72 -6.41 -23.27
CA PRO A 221 25.08 -5.15 -23.93
C PRO A 221 23.95 -4.09 -23.86
N ASP A 222 22.67 -4.53 -23.87
CA ASP A 222 21.51 -3.64 -23.88
C ASP A 222 21.12 -3.14 -22.48
N ALA A 223 21.76 -3.63 -21.40
CA ALA A 223 21.50 -3.28 -20.01
C ALA A 223 22.80 -3.24 -19.19
N CYS A 224 23.81 -2.56 -19.71
CA CYS A 224 25.17 -2.58 -19.15
C CYS A 224 25.35 -1.53 -18.05
N ILE A 225 24.87 -1.83 -16.83
CA ILE A 225 25.11 -1.01 -15.64
C ILE A 225 26.20 -1.66 -14.79
N LEU A 226 27.34 -1.00 -14.66
CA LEU A 226 28.54 -1.50 -14.02
C LEU A 226 28.70 -0.95 -12.61
N LEU A 227 28.89 -1.84 -11.62
CA LEU A 227 29.07 -1.47 -10.21
C LEU A 227 30.49 -0.98 -9.98
N ALA A 228 30.66 0.33 -9.83
CA ALA A 228 31.95 1.01 -9.95
C ALA A 228 32.70 1.24 -8.63
N ASP A 229 32.14 0.79 -7.49
CA ASP A 229 32.69 1.09 -6.15
C ASP A 229 33.19 -0.14 -5.40
N THR A 230 33.61 -1.19 -6.13
CA THR A 230 34.18 -2.40 -5.50
C THR A 230 35.54 -2.12 -4.87
N TYR A 231 36.38 -1.30 -5.50
CA TYR A 231 37.71 -0.95 -5.03
C TYR A 231 37.91 0.57 -4.85
N ASP A 232 38.17 1.30 -5.92
CA ASP A 232 38.28 2.76 -5.90
C ASP A 232 37.42 3.34 -7.05
N THR A 233 36.34 3.98 -6.67
CA THR A 233 35.33 4.47 -7.62
C THR A 233 35.95 5.37 -8.71
N LEU A 234 36.77 6.37 -8.33
CA LEU A 234 37.23 7.39 -9.24
C LEU A 234 38.55 7.02 -9.92
N LYS A 235 39.39 6.17 -9.31
CA LYS A 235 40.68 5.77 -9.88
C LYS A 235 40.62 4.45 -10.64
N SER A 236 39.63 3.62 -10.39
CA SER A 236 39.50 2.29 -11.00
C SER A 236 38.12 2.09 -11.64
N GLY A 237 37.03 2.14 -10.87
CA GLY A 237 35.69 1.78 -11.34
C GLY A 237 35.21 2.61 -12.53
N VAL A 238 35.15 3.92 -12.40
CA VAL A 238 34.71 4.82 -13.49
C VAL A 238 35.64 4.75 -14.68
N PRO A 239 36.97 4.81 -14.53
CA PRO A 239 37.87 4.63 -15.68
C PRO A 239 37.71 3.32 -16.42
N ASN A 240 37.56 2.18 -15.70
CA ASN A 240 37.35 0.87 -16.32
C ASN A 240 35.98 0.79 -17.03
N ALA A 241 34.92 1.39 -16.46
CA ALA A 241 33.62 1.48 -17.11
C ALA A 241 33.71 2.29 -18.42
N ILE A 242 34.37 3.45 -18.40
CA ILE A 242 34.59 4.27 -19.58
C ILE A 242 35.36 3.49 -20.65
N ARG A 243 36.38 2.75 -20.26
CA ARG A 243 37.13 1.88 -21.19
C ARG A 243 36.22 0.86 -21.86
N VAL A 244 35.39 0.17 -21.10
CA VAL A 244 34.45 -0.83 -21.63
C VAL A 244 33.41 -0.18 -22.57
N PHE A 245 32.84 0.97 -22.21
CA PHE A 245 31.89 1.68 -23.07
C PHE A 245 32.54 2.17 -24.36
N THR A 246 33.82 2.57 -24.30
CA THR A 246 34.61 2.96 -25.50
C THR A 246 34.77 1.78 -26.44
N GLU A 247 35.17 0.61 -25.90
CA GLU A 247 35.32 -0.62 -26.67
C GLU A 247 33.99 -1.09 -27.29
N MET A 248 32.89 -0.98 -26.55
CA MET A 248 31.54 -1.29 -27.07
C MET A 248 31.21 -0.37 -28.27
N ARG A 249 31.42 0.93 -28.12
CA ARG A 249 31.17 1.92 -29.18
C ARG A 249 32.04 1.68 -30.42
N GLU A 250 33.33 1.41 -30.23
CA GLU A 250 34.28 1.10 -31.33
C GLU A 250 33.91 -0.22 -32.03
N ALA A 251 33.39 -1.19 -31.33
CA ALA A 251 32.88 -2.44 -31.89
C ALA A 251 31.49 -2.30 -32.56
N GLY A 252 30.90 -1.10 -32.57
CA GLY A 252 29.58 -0.86 -33.14
C GLY A 252 28.40 -1.46 -32.33
N ILE A 253 28.62 -1.78 -31.06
CA ILE A 253 27.57 -2.27 -30.15
C ILE A 253 26.73 -1.08 -29.69
N PRO A 254 25.39 -1.10 -29.87
CA PRO A 254 24.53 -0.01 -29.40
C PRO A 254 24.62 0.19 -27.90
N LEU A 255 24.80 1.41 -27.44
CA LEU A 255 24.73 1.80 -26.02
C LEU A 255 23.30 2.28 -25.71
N THR A 256 22.36 1.33 -25.54
CA THR A 256 20.93 1.64 -25.36
C THR A 256 20.61 2.03 -23.92
N PHE A 257 20.97 1.19 -22.96
CA PHE A 257 20.85 1.47 -21.53
C PHE A 257 22.13 1.04 -20.83
N TYR A 258 22.95 2.01 -20.49
CA TYR A 258 24.30 1.78 -19.95
C TYR A 258 24.66 2.82 -18.90
N GLY A 259 25.61 2.52 -18.06
CA GLY A 259 26.06 3.43 -17.02
C GLY A 259 26.75 2.75 -15.86
N ILE A 260 26.80 3.44 -14.75
CA ILE A 260 27.45 2.95 -13.52
C ILE A 260 26.47 2.91 -12.35
N ARG A 261 26.77 2.06 -11.35
CA ARG A 261 26.10 2.04 -10.06
C ARG A 261 27.09 2.35 -8.95
N LEU A 262 26.66 3.19 -8.02
CA LEU A 262 27.34 3.56 -6.79
C LEU A 262 26.55 3.03 -5.60
N ASP A 263 27.17 2.27 -4.72
CA ASP A 263 26.52 1.60 -3.56
C ASP A 263 27.11 2.05 -2.22
N SER A 264 28.14 2.91 -2.23
CA SER A 264 28.88 3.32 -1.04
C SER A 264 29.53 4.70 -1.17
N GLY A 265 30.02 5.23 -0.04
CA GLY A 265 30.74 6.48 0.04
C GLY A 265 29.85 7.73 -0.03
N ASP A 266 30.46 8.90 -0.27
CA ASP A 266 29.72 10.15 -0.48
C ASP A 266 29.08 10.17 -1.88
N LEU A 267 27.83 9.72 -1.97
CA LEU A 267 27.10 9.59 -3.23
C LEU A 267 26.97 10.92 -3.98
N ALA A 268 26.85 12.05 -3.27
CA ALA A 268 26.75 13.37 -3.91
C ALA A 268 28.07 13.75 -4.58
N TYR A 269 29.17 13.60 -3.86
CA TYR A 269 30.50 13.90 -4.38
C TYR A 269 30.87 12.92 -5.52
N MET A 270 30.76 11.61 -5.26
CA MET A 270 31.16 10.56 -6.22
C MET A 270 30.36 10.65 -7.53
N SER A 271 29.04 10.87 -7.46
CA SER A 271 28.23 10.98 -8.68
C SER A 271 28.59 12.19 -9.54
N LYS A 272 28.92 13.35 -8.93
CA LYS A 272 29.36 14.54 -9.67
C LYS A 272 30.71 14.34 -10.34
N GLN A 273 31.66 13.72 -9.64
CA GLN A 273 32.96 13.41 -10.24
C GLN A 273 32.84 12.38 -11.37
N ALA A 274 32.07 11.31 -11.14
CA ALA A 274 31.81 10.30 -12.16
C ALA A 274 31.12 10.89 -13.39
N ARG A 275 30.12 11.78 -13.19
CA ARG A 275 29.46 12.47 -14.31
C ARG A 275 30.42 13.27 -15.15
N LYS A 276 31.29 14.05 -14.49
CA LYS A 276 32.35 14.82 -15.19
C LYS A 276 33.25 13.91 -16.02
N MET A 277 33.72 12.80 -15.45
CA MET A 277 34.59 11.86 -16.16
C MET A 277 33.89 11.20 -17.34
N LEU A 278 32.62 10.82 -17.20
CA LEU A 278 31.83 10.25 -18.28
C LEU A 278 31.56 11.24 -19.40
N ASP A 279 31.28 12.51 -19.09
CA ASP A 279 31.07 13.59 -20.06
C ASP A 279 32.34 13.88 -20.85
N GLU A 280 33.47 14.01 -20.15
CA GLU A 280 34.78 14.23 -20.77
C GLU A 280 35.20 13.09 -21.71
N ALA A 281 34.75 11.86 -21.42
CA ALA A 281 34.94 10.68 -22.27
C ALA A 281 33.93 10.54 -23.41
N GLY A 282 32.94 11.45 -23.51
CA GLY A 282 31.91 11.44 -24.55
C GLY A 282 30.74 10.49 -24.29
N PHE A 283 30.36 10.26 -23.01
CA PHE A 283 29.23 9.44 -22.56
C PHE A 283 28.23 10.26 -21.71
N PRO A 284 27.66 11.37 -22.23
CA PRO A 284 26.76 12.24 -21.49
C PRO A 284 25.45 11.52 -21.11
N ASP A 285 25.03 10.52 -21.88
CA ASP A 285 23.78 9.76 -21.68
C ASP A 285 23.95 8.57 -20.72
N ALA A 286 25.17 8.28 -20.25
CA ALA A 286 25.41 7.20 -19.30
C ALA A 286 24.66 7.45 -17.99
N VAL A 287 23.85 6.48 -17.56
CA VAL A 287 23.09 6.55 -16.32
C VAL A 287 24.04 6.46 -15.12
N ILE A 288 23.80 7.25 -14.07
CA ILE A 288 24.38 7.04 -12.76
C ILE A 288 23.27 6.58 -11.84
N SER A 289 23.33 5.31 -11.45
CA SER A 289 22.41 4.70 -10.50
C SER A 289 23.03 4.71 -9.10
N ALA A 290 22.22 4.94 -8.06
CA ALA A 290 22.66 4.79 -6.68
C ALA A 290 21.84 3.74 -5.96
N SER A 291 22.48 3.05 -5.02
CA SER A 291 21.87 2.15 -4.03
C SER A 291 22.57 2.38 -2.68
N SER A 292 22.26 1.60 -1.64
CA SER A 292 22.69 1.79 -0.25
C SER A 292 21.70 2.57 0.59
N ASP A 293 21.19 2.00 1.64
CA ASP A 293 20.31 2.55 2.71
C ASP A 293 19.49 3.82 2.39
N LEU A 294 19.06 3.93 1.12
CA LEU A 294 18.31 5.06 0.60
C LEU A 294 16.90 5.09 1.20
N ASP A 295 16.43 6.32 1.43
CA ASP A 295 15.05 6.64 1.77
C ASP A 295 14.65 8.00 1.15
N GLU A 296 13.42 8.44 1.37
CA GLU A 296 12.92 9.72 0.86
C GLU A 296 13.70 10.94 1.36
N TYR A 297 14.26 10.87 2.55
CA TYR A 297 15.01 12.00 3.14
C TYR A 297 16.41 12.09 2.55
N LEU A 298 17.10 10.96 2.43
CA LEU A 298 18.43 10.91 1.83
C LEU A 298 18.35 11.26 0.33
N ILE A 299 17.38 10.74 -0.41
CA ILE A 299 17.16 11.11 -1.82
C ILE A 299 16.89 12.60 -1.94
N THR A 300 16.02 13.18 -1.11
CA THR A 300 15.77 14.64 -1.10
C THR A 300 17.05 15.43 -0.85
N SER A 301 17.87 15.01 0.12
CA SER A 301 19.16 15.64 0.43
C SER A 301 20.13 15.56 -0.76
N LEU A 302 20.27 14.39 -1.39
CA LEU A 302 21.14 14.19 -2.54
C LEU A 302 20.70 15.03 -3.74
N LYS A 303 19.38 15.10 -4.03
CA LYS A 303 18.82 16.00 -5.06
C LYS A 303 19.09 17.46 -4.73
N GLY A 304 18.94 17.87 -3.47
CA GLY A 304 19.27 19.24 -3.01
C GLY A 304 20.74 19.60 -3.14
N GLN A 305 21.65 18.61 -3.06
CA GLN A 305 23.09 18.76 -3.30
C GLN A 305 23.47 18.69 -4.79
N ASN A 306 22.51 18.58 -5.70
CA ASN A 306 22.72 18.38 -7.14
C ASN A 306 23.58 17.13 -7.44
N ALA A 307 23.34 16.02 -6.73
CA ALA A 307 23.93 14.73 -7.08
C ALA A 307 23.51 14.33 -8.50
N ALA A 308 24.46 13.85 -9.29
CA ALA A 308 24.24 13.50 -10.69
C ALA A 308 23.65 12.06 -10.83
N ILE A 309 22.64 11.75 -10.01
CA ILE A 309 21.99 10.44 -9.94
C ILE A 309 20.61 10.57 -10.55
N THR A 310 20.25 9.65 -11.44
CA THR A 310 18.97 9.64 -12.18
C THR A 310 18.21 8.30 -12.04
N SER A 311 18.78 7.35 -11.30
CA SER A 311 18.16 6.04 -11.05
C SER A 311 18.53 5.57 -9.64
N TRP A 312 17.55 5.02 -8.92
CA TRP A 312 17.69 4.71 -7.50
C TRP A 312 17.25 3.29 -7.22
N GLY A 313 18.11 2.49 -6.61
CA GLY A 313 17.79 1.15 -6.09
C GLY A 313 17.55 1.22 -4.59
N VAL A 314 16.28 1.15 -4.17
CA VAL A 314 15.91 1.31 -2.76
C VAL A 314 15.54 -0.06 -2.17
N GLY A 315 16.15 -0.39 -1.04
CA GLY A 315 16.02 -1.72 -0.43
C GLY A 315 15.36 -1.66 0.95
N THR A 316 16.17 -1.80 2.00
CA THR A 316 15.75 -2.01 3.39
C THR A 316 14.68 -1.02 3.86
N ASN A 317 14.96 0.27 3.75
CA ASN A 317 14.07 1.32 4.29
C ASN A 317 12.69 1.33 3.65
N MET A 318 12.59 0.90 2.39
CA MET A 318 11.33 0.84 1.65
C MET A 318 10.55 -0.44 1.95
N ILE A 319 11.18 -1.62 1.80
CA ILE A 319 10.49 -2.91 1.93
C ILE A 319 10.06 -3.23 3.38
N THR A 320 10.70 -2.60 4.36
CA THR A 320 10.38 -2.76 5.78
C THR A 320 9.59 -1.58 6.36
N SER A 321 9.41 -0.50 5.59
CA SER A 321 8.92 0.79 6.11
C SER A 321 9.61 1.15 7.42
N ALA A 322 10.94 1.24 7.40
CA ALA A 322 11.82 1.19 8.59
C ALA A 322 11.51 2.27 9.65
N ASP A 323 11.00 3.41 9.24
CA ASP A 323 10.61 4.53 10.12
C ASP A 323 9.20 4.40 10.72
N CYS A 324 8.35 3.53 10.13
CA CYS A 324 7.00 3.26 10.60
C CYS A 324 6.61 1.80 10.27
N PRO A 325 6.88 0.84 11.16
CA PRO A 325 6.74 -0.60 10.84
C PRO A 325 5.29 -1.10 10.85
N ALA A 326 4.30 -0.27 11.22
CA ALA A 326 2.91 -0.66 11.33
C ALA A 326 1.97 0.38 10.72
N PHE A 327 1.04 -0.08 9.89
CA PHE A 327 -0.02 0.77 9.31
C PHE A 327 -1.09 1.16 10.33
N GLY A 328 -1.34 0.28 11.30
CA GLY A 328 -2.25 0.53 12.40
C GLY A 328 -3.73 0.44 12.01
N GLY A 329 -4.06 -0.37 11.02
CA GLY A 329 -5.44 -0.68 10.66
C GLY A 329 -6.18 -1.42 11.77
N VAL A 330 -7.47 -1.21 11.83
CA VAL A 330 -8.40 -1.81 12.79
C VAL A 330 -9.69 -2.24 12.09
N TYR A 331 -10.38 -3.22 12.67
CA TYR A 331 -11.63 -3.74 12.15
C TYR A 331 -12.69 -3.60 13.24
N LYS A 332 -13.81 -2.94 12.97
CA LYS A 332 -14.75 -2.58 14.04
C LYS A 332 -16.21 -2.73 13.59
N LEU A 333 -17.02 -3.34 14.48
CA LEU A 333 -18.46 -3.42 14.34
C LEU A 333 -19.06 -2.01 14.27
N ALA A 334 -19.84 -1.75 13.25
CA ALA A 334 -20.44 -0.45 12.97
C ALA A 334 -21.98 -0.46 13.01
N ALA A 335 -22.60 -1.60 12.69
CA ALA A 335 -24.05 -1.77 12.78
C ALA A 335 -24.43 -3.24 12.90
N VAL A 336 -25.63 -3.50 13.41
CA VAL A 336 -26.29 -4.81 13.46
C VAL A 336 -27.68 -4.65 12.86
N MET A 337 -28.09 -5.55 11.98
CA MET A 337 -29.45 -5.57 11.41
C MET A 337 -30.44 -6.08 12.43
N ASP A 338 -31.54 -5.36 12.62
CA ASP A 338 -32.63 -5.76 13.49
C ASP A 338 -33.66 -6.71 12.79
N GLU A 339 -34.72 -7.08 13.50
CA GLU A 339 -35.76 -7.96 12.99
C GLU A 339 -36.59 -7.31 11.86
N GLU A 340 -36.61 -6.00 11.78
CA GLU A 340 -37.27 -5.20 10.74
C GLU A 340 -36.45 -5.10 9.48
N GLY A 341 -35.17 -5.51 9.53
CA GLY A 341 -34.20 -5.44 8.40
C GLY A 341 -33.45 -4.11 8.32
N GLU A 342 -33.51 -3.27 9.36
CA GLU A 342 -32.84 -2.00 9.46
C GLU A 342 -31.50 -2.10 10.20
N PHE A 343 -30.50 -1.36 9.76
CA PHE A 343 -29.19 -1.34 10.42
C PHE A 343 -29.19 -0.44 11.65
N VAL A 344 -29.19 -1.02 12.83
CA VAL A 344 -29.02 -0.33 14.12
C VAL A 344 -27.54 0.04 14.31
N PRO A 345 -27.19 1.33 14.33
CA PRO A 345 -25.80 1.76 14.47
C PRO A 345 -25.17 1.32 15.79
N LYS A 346 -23.90 0.91 15.75
CA LYS A 346 -23.10 0.53 16.92
C LYS A 346 -21.86 1.42 17.02
N ILE A 347 -21.54 1.85 18.23
CA ILE A 347 -20.38 2.71 18.48
C ILE A 347 -19.53 2.12 19.62
N LYS A 348 -18.21 2.13 19.44
CA LYS A 348 -17.28 1.84 20.53
C LYS A 348 -16.83 3.14 21.19
N LEU A 349 -17.08 3.26 22.49
CA LEU A 349 -16.54 4.34 23.31
C LEU A 349 -15.07 4.09 23.68
N SER A 350 -14.36 5.16 23.97
CA SER A 350 -13.01 5.14 24.50
C SER A 350 -12.72 6.45 25.21
N GLU A 351 -11.92 6.42 26.28
CA GLU A 351 -11.37 7.61 26.93
C GLU A 351 -10.55 8.48 25.94
N ASN A 352 -9.95 7.86 24.92
CA ASN A 352 -9.29 8.58 23.85
C ASN A 352 -10.29 8.81 22.69
N SER A 353 -10.65 10.07 22.46
CA SER A 353 -11.59 10.49 21.41
C SER A 353 -11.20 10.00 19.99
N GLU A 354 -9.89 9.88 19.70
CA GLU A 354 -9.40 9.34 18.44
C GLU A 354 -9.75 7.86 18.21
N LYS A 355 -10.09 7.12 19.28
CA LYS A 355 -10.49 5.70 19.23
C LYS A 355 -12.00 5.50 19.12
N ILE A 356 -12.80 6.57 19.22
CA ILE A 356 -14.25 6.52 19.01
C ILE A 356 -14.52 6.24 17.53
N THR A 357 -15.38 5.25 17.25
CA THR A 357 -15.68 4.82 15.88
C THR A 357 -16.82 5.64 15.26
N ASN A 358 -16.93 5.61 13.94
CA ASN A 358 -18.08 6.14 13.24
C ASN A 358 -19.11 5.00 13.06
N PRO A 359 -20.36 5.16 13.56
CA PRO A 359 -21.39 4.12 13.53
C PRO A 359 -22.08 4.01 12.17
N GLY A 360 -22.86 2.92 11.98
CA GLY A 360 -23.78 2.75 10.85
C GLY A 360 -23.20 2.06 9.64
N ASN A 361 -24.05 1.70 8.67
CA ASN A 361 -23.66 1.19 7.36
C ASN A 361 -23.26 2.38 6.47
N LYS A 362 -21.97 2.54 6.23
CA LYS A 362 -21.39 3.76 5.64
C LYS A 362 -20.88 3.57 4.22
N THR A 363 -20.76 4.70 3.51
CA THR A 363 -19.97 4.84 2.30
C THR A 363 -19.08 6.09 2.39
N VAL A 364 -18.18 6.28 1.42
CA VAL A 364 -17.25 7.41 1.35
C VAL A 364 -17.34 8.07 -0.01
N PHE A 365 -17.52 9.38 -0.02
CA PHE A 365 -17.48 10.20 -1.22
C PHE A 365 -16.28 11.14 -1.20
N ARG A 366 -15.42 11.03 -2.19
CA ARG A 366 -14.34 11.99 -2.42
C ARG A 366 -14.87 13.21 -3.15
N ILE A 367 -14.55 14.37 -2.64
CA ILE A 367 -14.99 15.67 -3.14
C ILE A 367 -13.81 16.37 -3.82
N TYR A 368 -13.99 16.69 -5.09
CA TYR A 368 -12.99 17.39 -5.91
C TYR A 368 -13.44 18.81 -6.22
N ASP A 369 -12.49 19.70 -6.29
CA ASP A 369 -12.66 21.06 -6.77
C ASP A 369 -12.84 21.07 -8.30
N ASN A 370 -13.88 21.73 -8.81
CA ASN A 370 -14.21 21.75 -10.23
C ASN A 370 -13.22 22.55 -11.08
N GLU A 371 -12.54 23.54 -10.49
CA GLU A 371 -11.59 24.39 -11.22
C GLU A 371 -10.23 23.74 -11.33
N THR A 372 -9.75 23.14 -10.25
CA THR A 372 -8.39 22.59 -10.16
C THR A 372 -8.31 21.07 -10.34
N GLY A 373 -9.42 20.35 -10.17
CA GLY A 373 -9.46 18.89 -10.13
C GLY A 373 -8.81 18.29 -8.88
N LYS A 374 -8.46 19.12 -7.88
CA LYS A 374 -7.79 18.68 -6.65
C LYS A 374 -8.79 18.22 -5.59
N ILE A 375 -8.36 17.31 -4.72
CA ILE A 375 -9.14 16.84 -3.57
C ILE A 375 -9.36 18.00 -2.59
N ARG A 376 -10.61 18.20 -2.18
CA ARG A 376 -11.01 19.17 -1.15
C ARG A 376 -11.26 18.51 0.19
N ALA A 377 -11.97 17.39 0.18
CA ALA A 377 -12.34 16.64 1.37
C ALA A 377 -12.82 15.24 0.99
N ASP A 378 -12.91 14.33 1.96
CA ASP A 378 -13.68 13.11 1.85
C ASP A 378 -14.86 13.17 2.83
N LEU A 379 -16.01 12.71 2.38
CA LEU A 379 -17.26 12.68 3.12
C LEU A 379 -17.63 11.24 3.47
N ILE A 380 -17.69 10.93 4.76
CA ILE A 380 -18.27 9.67 5.25
C ILE A 380 -19.75 9.91 5.49
N SER A 381 -20.60 9.12 4.86
CA SER A 381 -22.05 9.18 5.01
C SER A 381 -22.64 7.80 5.26
N LEU A 382 -23.94 7.71 5.57
CA LEU A 382 -24.65 6.45 5.49
C LEU A 382 -24.82 6.03 4.02
N ALA A 383 -24.87 4.75 3.76
CA ALA A 383 -24.96 4.18 2.41
C ALA A 383 -26.29 4.51 1.69
N ASP A 384 -27.32 4.91 2.43
CA ASP A 384 -28.63 5.32 1.94
C ASP A 384 -28.72 6.83 1.60
N GLU A 385 -27.66 7.61 1.89
CA GLU A 385 -27.65 9.04 1.58
C GLU A 385 -27.22 9.28 0.12
N SER A 386 -27.81 10.30 -0.48
CA SER A 386 -27.44 10.77 -1.81
C SER A 386 -27.20 12.28 -1.78
N PHE A 387 -26.26 12.76 -2.59
CA PHE A 387 -25.82 14.15 -2.59
C PHE A 387 -25.91 14.75 -3.99
N ASP A 388 -26.46 15.98 -4.05
CA ASP A 388 -26.51 16.77 -5.27
C ASP A 388 -25.42 17.85 -5.23
N ALA A 389 -24.39 17.70 -6.06
CA ALA A 389 -23.27 18.65 -6.11
C ALA A 389 -23.64 20.06 -6.59
N SER A 390 -24.86 20.26 -7.09
CA SER A 390 -25.38 21.62 -7.41
C SER A 390 -25.81 22.40 -6.16
N GLN A 391 -26.00 21.74 -5.02
CA GLN A 391 -26.42 22.31 -3.76
C GLN A 391 -25.22 22.54 -2.82
N ASP A 392 -25.43 23.51 -1.88
CA ASP A 392 -24.46 23.71 -0.80
C ASP A 392 -24.41 22.45 0.11
N LEU A 393 -23.22 22.00 0.46
CA LEU A 393 -23.00 20.86 1.33
C LEU A 393 -22.28 21.30 2.61
N LEU A 394 -22.83 20.91 3.76
CA LEU A 394 -22.22 21.11 5.08
C LEU A 394 -21.70 19.78 5.59
N ILE A 395 -20.41 19.71 5.91
CA ILE A 395 -19.73 18.54 6.44
C ILE A 395 -19.14 18.84 7.82
N PHE A 396 -19.04 17.83 8.67
CA PHE A 396 -18.75 17.95 10.10
C PHE A 396 -17.53 17.12 10.48
N ASP A 397 -16.56 17.73 11.16
CA ASP A 397 -15.39 17.02 11.66
C ASP A 397 -15.82 15.88 12.60
N SER A 398 -15.24 14.71 12.39
CA SER A 398 -15.60 13.48 13.10
C SER A 398 -15.10 13.43 14.55
N VAL A 399 -14.18 14.31 14.95
CA VAL A 399 -13.51 14.37 16.28
C VAL A 399 -13.75 15.72 16.95
N GLU A 400 -13.44 16.80 16.25
CA GLU A 400 -13.63 18.17 16.75
C GLU A 400 -15.02 18.66 16.36
N THR A 401 -16.04 18.18 17.09
CA THR A 401 -17.47 18.32 16.76
C THR A 401 -17.97 19.76 16.58
N TRP A 402 -17.19 20.76 16.98
CA TRP A 402 -17.46 22.18 16.75
C TRP A 402 -17.01 22.66 15.36
N LYS A 403 -16.12 21.93 14.70
CA LYS A 403 -15.67 22.26 13.33
C LYS A 403 -16.65 21.75 12.29
N LYS A 404 -16.88 22.59 11.30
CA LYS A 404 -17.69 22.27 10.12
C LYS A 404 -17.18 23.02 8.91
N THR A 405 -17.31 22.41 7.74
CA THR A 405 -16.92 23.00 6.46
C THR A 405 -18.13 23.12 5.55
N LYS A 406 -18.32 24.29 4.96
CA LYS A 406 -19.37 24.53 3.97
C LYS A 406 -18.77 24.54 2.57
N LEU A 407 -19.23 23.63 1.71
CA LEU A 407 -18.89 23.56 0.30
C LEU A 407 -20.01 24.21 -0.51
N LYS A 408 -19.68 25.15 -1.39
CA LYS A 408 -20.66 25.87 -2.23
C LYS A 408 -21.07 24.98 -3.40
N GLY A 409 -22.35 24.86 -3.63
CA GLY A 409 -22.94 24.15 -4.77
C GLY A 409 -22.38 24.59 -6.11
N GLY A 410 -22.19 23.65 -7.02
CA GLY A 410 -21.63 23.89 -8.36
C GLY A 410 -20.11 24.10 -8.42
N THR A 411 -19.41 24.19 -7.27
CA THR A 411 -17.94 24.36 -7.23
C THR A 411 -17.18 23.05 -7.03
N TYR A 412 -17.88 21.94 -6.89
CA TYR A 412 -17.28 20.61 -6.63
C TYR A 412 -18.05 19.51 -7.37
N HIS A 413 -17.40 18.36 -7.52
CA HIS A 413 -18.05 17.10 -7.88
C HIS A 413 -17.59 15.99 -6.92
N MET A 414 -18.31 14.87 -6.93
CA MET A 414 -18.09 13.79 -5.99
C MET A 414 -17.91 12.45 -6.71
N ARG A 415 -17.10 11.57 -6.12
CA ARG A 415 -16.92 10.18 -6.54
C ARG A 415 -17.04 9.26 -5.32
N GLU A 416 -17.90 8.27 -5.39
CA GLU A 416 -17.93 7.22 -4.38
C GLU A 416 -16.66 6.36 -4.45
N LEU A 417 -16.06 6.07 -3.30
CA LEU A 417 -14.80 5.33 -3.22
C LEU A 417 -15.01 3.84 -2.98
N LEU A 418 -16.02 3.45 -2.20
CA LEU A 418 -16.33 2.05 -1.92
C LEU A 418 -17.07 1.43 -3.12
N VAL A 419 -16.46 0.42 -3.74
CA VAL A 419 -17.09 -0.34 -4.82
C VAL A 419 -17.44 -1.76 -4.36
N PRO A 420 -18.47 -2.42 -4.93
CA PRO A 420 -18.80 -3.80 -4.58
C PRO A 420 -17.68 -4.75 -5.05
N ILE A 421 -17.20 -5.58 -4.15
CA ILE A 421 -16.16 -6.59 -4.38
C ILE A 421 -16.79 -8.00 -4.37
N PHE A 422 -17.58 -8.31 -3.33
CA PHE A 422 -18.42 -9.49 -3.25
C PHE A 422 -19.86 -9.08 -3.05
N GLN A 423 -20.78 -9.80 -3.68
CA GLN A 423 -22.22 -9.70 -3.45
C GLN A 423 -22.78 -11.09 -3.26
N LYS A 424 -23.42 -11.34 -2.10
CA LYS A 424 -23.97 -12.65 -1.71
C LYS A 424 -22.95 -13.78 -1.86
N GLY A 425 -21.70 -13.54 -1.43
CA GLY A 425 -20.58 -14.47 -1.51
C GLY A 425 -19.92 -14.61 -2.88
N GLU A 426 -20.49 -14.03 -3.94
CA GLU A 426 -19.90 -14.08 -5.28
C GLU A 426 -19.03 -12.86 -5.56
N CYS A 427 -17.83 -13.10 -6.08
CA CYS A 427 -16.93 -12.03 -6.48
C CYS A 427 -17.44 -11.33 -7.75
N VAL A 428 -17.73 -10.04 -7.64
CA VAL A 428 -18.24 -9.20 -8.74
C VAL A 428 -17.19 -8.19 -9.25
N TYR A 429 -16.02 -8.14 -8.63
CA TYR A 429 -14.94 -7.22 -8.97
C TYR A 429 -13.86 -7.92 -9.80
N ALA A 430 -13.44 -7.28 -10.89
CA ALA A 430 -12.29 -7.69 -11.67
C ALA A 430 -11.08 -6.85 -11.30
N SER A 431 -10.09 -7.46 -10.63
CA SER A 431 -8.84 -6.76 -10.26
C SER A 431 -8.07 -6.35 -11.52
N PRO A 432 -7.67 -5.07 -11.64
CA PRO A 432 -6.75 -4.64 -12.68
C PRO A 432 -5.35 -5.27 -12.49
N SER A 433 -4.52 -5.25 -13.53
CA SER A 433 -3.10 -5.61 -13.40
C SER A 433 -2.36 -4.65 -12.48
N VAL A 434 -1.25 -5.10 -11.89
CA VAL A 434 -0.43 -4.26 -11.00
C VAL A 434 0.07 -2.99 -11.70
N MET A 435 0.37 -3.08 -12.99
CA MET A 435 0.81 -1.92 -13.77
C MET A 435 -0.33 -0.91 -14.01
N GLU A 436 -1.55 -1.36 -14.25
CA GLU A 436 -2.73 -0.48 -14.34
C GLU A 436 -3.02 0.20 -12.99
N ILE A 437 -2.91 -0.55 -11.88
CA ILE A 437 -3.04 0.00 -10.51
C ILE A 437 -1.95 1.04 -10.23
N ARG A 438 -0.70 0.78 -10.62
CA ARG A 438 0.41 1.74 -10.51
C ARG A 438 0.11 3.04 -11.24
N ASP A 439 -0.32 2.94 -12.49
CA ASP A 439 -0.63 4.11 -13.31
C ASP A 439 -1.85 4.88 -12.76
N TYR A 440 -2.82 4.17 -12.21
CA TYR A 440 -3.95 4.77 -11.49
C TYR A 440 -3.46 5.47 -10.22
N CYS A 441 -2.59 4.86 -9.43
CA CYS A 441 -2.02 5.45 -8.22
C CYS A 441 -1.27 6.76 -8.51
N ILE A 442 -0.52 6.82 -9.61
CA ILE A 442 0.15 8.05 -10.04
C ILE A 442 -0.87 9.15 -10.37
N ARG A 443 -1.96 8.81 -11.06
CA ARG A 443 -3.04 9.77 -11.34
C ARG A 443 -3.73 10.25 -10.06
N GLU A 444 -4.04 9.35 -9.13
CA GLU A 444 -4.64 9.69 -7.83
C GLU A 444 -3.74 10.65 -7.03
N GLN A 445 -2.43 10.39 -6.95
CA GLN A 445 -1.50 11.29 -6.28
C GLN A 445 -1.44 12.69 -6.93
N ASN A 446 -1.71 12.80 -8.22
CA ASN A 446 -1.77 14.08 -8.92
C ASN A 446 -3.04 14.89 -8.58
N THR A 447 -4.05 14.29 -7.95
CA THR A 447 -5.22 15.02 -7.43
C THR A 447 -4.97 15.66 -6.06
N LEU A 448 -3.88 15.28 -5.38
CA LEU A 448 -3.46 15.92 -4.13
C LEU A 448 -2.86 17.31 -4.38
N TRP A 449 -3.08 18.22 -3.43
CA TRP A 449 -2.35 19.47 -3.36
C TRP A 449 -0.87 19.21 -3.03
N ASP A 450 0.01 20.08 -3.50
CA ASP A 450 1.46 19.96 -3.23
C ASP A 450 1.75 20.01 -1.73
N GLU A 451 0.96 20.77 -0.98
CA GLU A 451 1.01 20.88 0.47
C GLU A 451 0.74 19.53 1.17
N THR A 452 -0.17 18.73 0.65
CA THR A 452 -0.49 17.39 1.19
C THR A 452 0.60 16.38 0.86
N ARG A 453 1.34 16.59 -0.24
CA ARG A 453 2.42 15.69 -0.69
C ARG A 453 3.77 15.96 -0.01
N ARG A 454 3.89 17.00 0.82
CA ARG A 454 5.13 17.30 1.54
C ARG A 454 5.59 16.12 2.38
N LEU A 455 6.89 15.88 2.40
CA LEU A 455 7.51 14.85 3.25
C LEU A 455 7.56 15.27 4.72
N THR A 456 7.52 16.57 4.98
CA THR A 456 7.57 17.15 6.33
C THR A 456 6.43 18.15 6.49
N ASN A 457 5.69 18.02 7.58
CA ASN A 457 4.55 18.87 7.92
C ASN A 457 3.54 19.01 6.75
N PRO A 458 3.00 17.89 6.23
CA PRO A 458 2.00 17.94 5.16
C PRO A 458 0.70 18.58 5.66
N HIS A 459 -0.05 19.16 4.73
CA HIS A 459 -1.42 19.57 5.02
C HIS A 459 -2.33 18.35 5.11
N GLU A 460 -3.21 18.32 6.10
CA GLU A 460 -4.20 17.25 6.27
C GLU A 460 -5.46 17.54 5.43
N VAL A 461 -5.96 16.53 4.74
CA VAL A 461 -7.24 16.60 4.03
C VAL A 461 -8.38 16.33 5.03
N TYR A 462 -9.47 17.08 4.93
CA TYR A 462 -10.65 16.90 5.76
C TYR A 462 -11.32 15.55 5.43
N VAL A 463 -11.60 14.76 6.49
CA VAL A 463 -12.41 13.54 6.42
C VAL A 463 -13.57 13.72 7.40
N ASP A 464 -14.66 14.23 6.86
CA ASP A 464 -15.78 14.74 7.63
C ASP A 464 -17.02 13.86 7.45
N LEU A 465 -18.00 14.04 8.32
CA LEU A 465 -19.25 13.29 8.34
C LEU A 465 -20.38 14.10 7.67
N SER A 466 -21.35 13.39 7.07
CA SER A 466 -22.64 13.97 6.68
C SER A 466 -23.40 14.43 7.92
N ASP A 467 -24.35 15.36 7.75
CA ASP A 467 -25.19 15.84 8.85
C ASP A 467 -25.98 14.71 9.53
N LYS A 468 -26.53 13.77 8.73
CA LYS A 468 -27.28 12.62 9.26
C LYS A 468 -26.38 11.71 10.12
N LEU A 469 -25.22 11.33 9.60
CA LEU A 469 -24.27 10.47 10.33
C LEU A 469 -23.70 11.18 11.57
N PHE A 470 -23.38 12.47 11.47
CA PHE A 470 -22.92 13.29 12.60
C PHE A 470 -23.93 13.31 13.74
N ARG A 471 -25.23 13.53 13.44
CA ARG A 471 -26.31 13.54 14.45
C ARG A 471 -26.50 12.17 15.10
N ILE A 472 -26.45 11.08 14.32
CA ILE A 472 -26.53 9.72 14.86
C ILE A 472 -25.38 9.48 15.84
N LYS A 473 -24.15 9.83 15.45
CA LYS A 473 -22.97 9.67 16.32
C LYS A 473 -23.09 10.49 17.60
N ALA A 474 -23.51 11.75 17.50
CA ALA A 474 -23.71 12.62 18.66
C ALA A 474 -24.79 12.07 19.60
N GLY A 475 -25.93 11.62 19.07
CA GLY A 475 -27.02 11.03 19.87
C GLY A 475 -26.58 9.78 20.61
N LEU A 476 -25.80 8.88 19.98
CA LEU A 476 -25.27 7.67 20.65
C LEU A 476 -24.27 8.04 21.76
N LEU A 477 -23.44 9.06 21.56
CA LEU A 477 -22.52 9.54 22.59
C LEU A 477 -23.26 10.14 23.78
N ASP A 478 -24.33 10.92 23.54
CA ASP A 478 -25.14 11.51 24.59
C ASP A 478 -25.90 10.46 25.42
N GLN A 479 -26.48 9.45 24.78
CA GLN A 479 -27.15 8.33 25.45
C GLN A 479 -26.22 7.58 26.40
N MET A 480 -25.04 7.24 25.92
CA MET A 480 -24.06 6.49 26.73
C MET A 480 -23.46 7.30 27.88
N ASN A 481 -23.36 8.63 27.73
CA ASN A 481 -22.95 9.51 28.83
C ASN A 481 -24.03 9.68 29.92
N GLN A 482 -25.29 9.36 29.61
CA GLN A 482 -26.41 9.40 30.59
C GLN A 482 -26.57 8.08 31.34
N GLU A 483 -26.11 6.96 30.79
CA GLU A 483 -26.20 5.62 31.38
C GLU A 483 -24.99 5.23 32.25
N GLY A 484 -23.88 5.98 32.20
CA GLY A 484 -22.64 5.80 32.98
C GLY A 484 -22.52 6.81 34.10
#